data_7495a781893db19502911118a152191a
#
_entry.id   7495a781893db19502911118a152191a
#
_cell.length_a   1.000
_cell.length_b   1.000
_cell.length_c   1.000
_cell.angle_alpha   90.00
_cell.angle_beta   90.00
_cell.angle_gamma   90.00
#
_symmetry.space_group_name_H-M   'P 1'
#
loop_
_entity.id
_entity.type
_entity.pdbx_description
1 polymer ?
#
loop_
_entity_poly.entity_id
_entity_poly.type
_entity_poly.pdbx_seq_one_letter_code
_entity_poly.pdbx_strand_id
1 'polypeptide(L)'
;HIVDLVSLTDRQMCAYRGNKIAMVFQEPMTSLNPLRTIGYHLIVVIRRNQKVSKKEAEVLAIAELEKVGIPLMKERMRQYPHELSGGMRQRVMIAMALLAQPKLLIADEPTTALDVTIQKQIIDLLESLRQRHQMSMLFITHDLALVGEIADEVIVMRHGEIRESGAVEQVLEQPKDVYTRALLHCRPQLSTRPYRLPVTSDFMKQDENGQLIEATNLSELNLKQRSRGLTGEEAIVLEVKDLKKSFYSRKGLWGREEFQAVKGVSFQLAKGKTLGLVG
;
A
#
# COMPACT_ATOMS: atom_id res chain seq x y z
N HIS A 1 25.42 -16.98 -11.78
CA HIS A 1 24.60 -18.15 -12.12
C HIS A 1 23.14 -17.72 -12.21
N ILE A 2 22.52 -17.91 -13.36
CA ILE A 2 21.07 -17.75 -13.56
C ILE A 2 20.42 -19.05 -13.09
N VAL A 3 19.33 -18.93 -12.30
CA VAL A 3 18.55 -20.05 -11.79
C VAL A 3 17.12 -19.86 -12.26
N ASP A 4 16.57 -20.86 -12.95
CA ASP A 4 15.15 -20.90 -13.28
C ASP A 4 14.36 -21.35 -12.03
N LEU A 5 13.65 -20.40 -11.41
CA LEU A 5 12.88 -20.65 -10.20
C LEU A 5 11.65 -21.54 -10.43
N VAL A 6 11.09 -21.55 -11.67
CA VAL A 6 9.90 -22.32 -12.00
C VAL A 6 10.21 -23.83 -12.05
N SER A 7 11.43 -24.18 -12.44
CA SER A 7 11.89 -25.57 -12.53
C SER A 7 12.27 -26.18 -11.17
N LEU A 8 12.34 -25.38 -10.10
CA LEU A 8 12.73 -25.85 -8.77
C LEU A 8 11.62 -26.66 -8.10
N THR A 9 12.01 -27.74 -7.43
CA THR A 9 11.13 -28.43 -6.50
C THR A 9 10.85 -27.56 -5.26
N ASP A 10 9.75 -27.81 -4.54
CA ASP A 10 9.41 -27.06 -3.31
C ASP A 10 10.55 -27.08 -2.29
N ARG A 11 11.25 -28.21 -2.15
CA ARG A 11 12.41 -28.35 -1.26
C ARG A 11 13.56 -27.43 -1.65
N GLN A 12 13.85 -27.33 -2.95
CA GLN A 12 14.88 -26.43 -3.47
C GLN A 12 14.46 -24.96 -3.35
N MET A 13 13.18 -24.66 -3.61
CA MET A 13 12.63 -23.33 -3.46
C MET A 13 12.68 -22.82 -2.02
N CYS A 14 12.63 -23.69 -1.01
CA CYS A 14 12.80 -23.32 0.42
C CYS A 14 14.15 -22.65 0.72
N ALA A 15 15.19 -22.89 -0.08
CA ALA A 15 16.49 -22.22 0.05
C ALA A 15 16.46 -20.75 -0.44
N TYR A 16 15.47 -20.40 -1.24
CA TYR A 16 15.28 -19.04 -1.77
C TYR A 16 14.23 -18.26 -0.99
N ARG A 17 13.08 -18.89 -0.69
CA ARG A 17 11.96 -18.26 0.04
C ARG A 17 12.35 -17.91 1.47
N GLY A 18 12.18 -16.63 1.82
CA GLY A 18 12.49 -16.10 3.16
C GLY A 18 13.99 -16.05 3.47
N ASN A 19 14.85 -16.14 2.45
CA ASN A 19 16.30 -15.98 2.54
C ASN A 19 16.79 -15.05 1.43
N LYS A 20 16.87 -15.54 0.18
CA LYS A 20 17.29 -14.72 -0.96
C LYS A 20 16.17 -13.87 -1.53
N ILE A 21 14.94 -14.34 -1.43
CA ILE A 21 13.72 -13.67 -1.89
C ILE A 21 12.80 -13.55 -0.68
N ALA A 22 12.40 -12.33 -0.35
CA ALA A 22 11.38 -12.05 0.64
C ALA A 22 10.16 -11.41 -0.02
N MET A 23 9.01 -11.49 0.62
CA MET A 23 7.77 -10.94 0.12
C MET A 23 7.01 -10.20 1.22
N VAL A 24 6.50 -9.02 0.89
CA VAL A 24 5.53 -8.27 1.66
C VAL A 24 4.19 -8.42 0.95
N PHE A 25 3.21 -8.98 1.65
CA PHE A 25 1.90 -9.30 1.09
C PHE A 25 0.93 -8.13 1.19
N GLN A 26 -0.09 -8.12 0.35
CA GLN A 26 -1.14 -7.10 0.25
C GLN A 26 -1.88 -6.87 1.57
N GLU A 27 -2.19 -7.95 2.32
CA GLU A 27 -2.97 -7.86 3.56
C GLU A 27 -2.14 -8.23 4.79
N PRO A 28 -1.76 -7.24 5.65
CA PRO A 28 -1.04 -7.51 6.88
C PRO A 28 -1.79 -8.41 7.87
N MET A 29 -3.12 -8.40 7.83
CA MET A 29 -3.95 -9.19 8.75
C MET A 29 -3.90 -10.69 8.49
N THR A 30 -3.75 -11.09 7.23
CA THR A 30 -3.67 -12.52 6.86
C THR A 30 -2.28 -13.10 7.05
N SER A 31 -1.25 -12.24 7.06
CA SER A 31 0.16 -12.64 7.16
C SER A 31 0.65 -12.81 8.61
N LEU A 32 0.02 -12.11 9.56
CA LEU A 32 0.36 -12.20 10.98
C LEU A 32 -0.66 -13.06 11.73
N ASN A 33 -0.17 -14.07 12.49
CA ASN A 33 -1.07 -14.86 13.32
C ASN A 33 -1.63 -13.99 14.47
N PRO A 34 -2.95 -13.73 14.52
CA PRO A 34 -3.56 -12.83 15.50
C PRO A 34 -3.43 -13.31 16.95
N LEU A 35 -3.17 -14.60 17.16
CA LEU A 35 -3.02 -15.21 18.48
C LEU A 35 -1.58 -15.16 19.00
N ARG A 36 -0.67 -14.53 18.27
CA ARG A 36 0.75 -14.40 18.64
C ARG A 36 1.16 -12.94 18.69
N THR A 37 2.09 -12.62 19.58
CA THR A 37 2.62 -11.26 19.71
C THR A 37 3.55 -10.92 18.56
N ILE A 38 3.76 -9.63 18.33
CA ILE A 38 4.73 -9.14 17.34
C ILE A 38 6.12 -9.69 17.60
N GLY A 39 6.57 -9.70 18.86
CA GLY A 39 7.86 -10.26 19.23
C GLY A 39 8.01 -11.75 18.91
N TYR A 40 6.93 -12.52 19.06
CA TYR A 40 6.95 -13.93 18.67
C TYR A 40 7.25 -14.10 17.18
N HIS A 41 6.55 -13.34 16.31
CA HIS A 41 6.75 -13.42 14.86
C HIS A 41 8.19 -13.10 14.46
N LEU A 42 8.73 -11.99 14.94
CA LEU A 42 10.10 -11.56 14.64
C LEU A 42 11.15 -12.57 15.15
N ILE A 43 11.03 -13.02 16.40
CA ILE A 43 11.95 -13.97 17.00
C ILE A 43 11.96 -15.31 16.25
N VAL A 44 10.80 -15.80 15.81
CA VAL A 44 10.71 -17.04 15.01
C VAL A 44 11.45 -16.89 13.69
N VAL A 45 11.26 -15.77 12.99
CA VAL A 45 11.95 -15.50 11.71
C VAL A 45 13.47 -15.41 11.91
N ILE A 46 13.93 -14.68 12.93
CA ILE A 46 15.35 -14.55 13.25
C ILE A 46 15.97 -15.91 13.53
N ARG A 47 15.37 -16.68 14.43
CA ARG A 47 15.92 -17.99 14.83
C ARG A 47 15.86 -19.07 13.76
N ARG A 48 14.99 -18.89 12.76
CA ARG A 48 14.96 -19.75 11.56
C ARG A 48 16.17 -19.49 10.65
N ASN A 49 16.57 -18.23 10.54
CA ASN A 49 17.63 -17.80 9.61
C ASN A 49 19.01 -17.71 10.27
N GLN A 50 19.06 -17.58 11.60
CA GLN A 50 20.29 -17.38 12.36
C GLN A 50 20.34 -18.31 13.59
N LYS A 51 21.52 -18.86 13.87
CA LYS A 51 21.76 -19.70 15.06
C LYS A 51 22.01 -18.82 16.28
N VAL A 52 20.98 -18.21 16.82
CA VAL A 52 21.04 -17.30 17.97
C VAL A 52 20.11 -17.76 19.10
N SER A 53 20.44 -17.38 20.33
CA SER A 53 19.59 -17.59 21.50
C SER A 53 18.31 -16.72 21.41
N LYS A 54 17.29 -17.04 22.23
CA LYS A 54 16.06 -16.24 22.29
C LYS A 54 16.32 -14.79 22.72
N LYS A 55 17.26 -14.57 23.66
CA LYS A 55 17.62 -13.22 24.14
C LYS A 55 18.30 -12.39 23.03
N GLU A 56 19.23 -12.98 22.31
CA GLU A 56 19.86 -12.33 21.16
C GLU A 56 18.85 -12.03 20.06
N ALA A 57 17.94 -12.97 19.74
CA ALA A 57 16.87 -12.75 18.79
C ALA A 57 15.92 -11.60 19.19
N GLU A 58 15.66 -11.43 20.49
CA GLU A 58 14.86 -10.31 21.01
C GLU A 58 15.55 -8.97 20.80
N VAL A 59 16.86 -8.89 21.03
CA VAL A 59 17.65 -7.68 20.78
C VAL A 59 17.65 -7.33 19.29
N LEU A 60 17.88 -8.32 18.42
CA LEU A 60 17.83 -8.13 16.97
C LEU A 60 16.45 -7.69 16.48
N ALA A 61 15.38 -8.28 17.04
CA ALA A 61 14.01 -7.90 16.69
C ALA A 61 13.70 -6.44 17.05
N ILE A 62 14.14 -5.99 18.24
CA ILE A 62 13.97 -4.59 18.67
C ILE A 62 14.72 -3.64 17.73
N ALA A 63 15.97 -3.96 17.39
CA ALA A 63 16.76 -3.17 16.45
C ALA A 63 16.13 -3.09 15.04
N GLU A 64 15.49 -4.18 14.60
CA GLU A 64 14.81 -4.17 13.29
C GLU A 64 13.53 -3.34 13.31
N LEU A 65 12.75 -3.38 14.41
CA LEU A 65 11.60 -2.50 14.59
C LEU A 65 11.98 -1.01 14.60
N GLU A 66 13.14 -0.69 15.14
CA GLU A 66 13.69 0.68 15.12
C GLU A 66 13.99 1.14 13.70
N LYS A 67 14.63 0.30 12.87
CA LYS A 67 14.96 0.61 11.47
C LYS A 67 13.72 0.91 10.62
N VAL A 68 12.60 0.27 10.89
CA VAL A 68 11.33 0.52 10.19
C VAL A 68 10.50 1.63 10.85
N GLY A 69 11.03 2.32 11.87
CA GLY A 69 10.40 3.48 12.50
C GLY A 69 9.20 3.13 13.39
N ILE A 70 9.21 1.98 14.05
CA ILE A 70 8.20 1.62 15.07
C ILE A 70 8.57 2.29 16.40
N PRO A 71 7.73 3.15 16.99
CA PRO A 71 7.99 3.73 18.29
C PRO A 71 7.73 2.74 19.42
N LEU A 72 8.40 2.94 20.59
CA LEU A 72 8.21 2.11 21.80
C LEU A 72 8.40 0.61 21.54
N MET A 73 9.46 0.23 20.81
CA MET A 73 9.70 -1.12 20.29
C MET A 73 9.51 -2.22 21.34
N LYS A 74 10.04 -2.02 22.56
CA LYS A 74 9.94 -3.01 23.66
C LYS A 74 8.49 -3.28 24.07
N GLU A 75 7.64 -2.28 24.04
CA GLU A 75 6.22 -2.41 24.33
C GLU A 75 5.50 -3.10 23.19
N ARG A 76 5.79 -2.67 21.93
CA ARG A 76 5.22 -3.25 20.71
C ARG A 76 5.55 -4.73 20.54
N MET A 77 6.72 -5.19 20.98
CA MET A 77 7.08 -6.61 20.99
C MET A 77 6.07 -7.48 21.77
N ARG A 78 5.40 -6.92 22.77
CA ARG A 78 4.42 -7.64 23.62
C ARG A 78 2.99 -7.56 23.10
N GLN A 79 2.72 -6.68 22.17
CA GLN A 79 1.40 -6.46 21.58
C GLN A 79 1.06 -7.52 20.53
N TYR A 80 -0.24 -7.68 20.31
CA TYR A 80 -0.81 -8.50 19.26
C TYR A 80 -1.04 -7.67 17.99
N PRO A 81 -1.14 -8.30 16.80
CA PRO A 81 -1.36 -7.56 15.54
C PRO A 81 -2.56 -6.61 15.56
N HIS A 82 -3.67 -7.00 16.20
CA HIS A 82 -4.89 -6.19 16.26
C HIS A 82 -4.77 -4.93 17.12
N GLU A 83 -3.74 -4.83 17.98
CA GLU A 83 -3.47 -3.66 18.81
C GLU A 83 -2.64 -2.59 18.06
N LEU A 84 -2.16 -2.89 16.85
CA LEU A 84 -1.38 -1.99 16.01
C LEU A 84 -2.27 -1.34 14.94
N SER A 85 -1.92 -0.09 14.53
CA SER A 85 -2.51 0.54 13.33
C SER A 85 -2.13 -0.21 12.05
N GLY A 86 -2.84 0.03 10.94
CA GLY A 86 -2.54 -0.55 9.63
C GLY A 86 -1.09 -0.32 9.20
N GLY A 87 -0.65 0.94 9.25
CA GLY A 87 0.72 1.30 8.91
C GLY A 87 1.79 0.70 9.82
N MET A 88 1.50 0.52 11.12
CA MET A 88 2.41 -0.17 12.04
C MET A 88 2.51 -1.65 11.72
N ARG A 89 1.40 -2.31 11.40
CA ARG A 89 1.42 -3.72 10.96
C ARG A 89 2.22 -3.89 9.68
N GLN A 90 2.05 -2.97 8.72
CA GLN A 90 2.81 -2.97 7.48
C GLN A 90 4.32 -2.84 7.74
N ARG A 91 4.74 -1.92 8.62
CA ARG A 91 6.14 -1.78 9.03
C ARG A 91 6.70 -3.04 9.69
N VAL A 92 5.91 -3.72 10.51
CA VAL A 92 6.29 -5.02 11.11
C VAL A 92 6.51 -6.08 10.03
N MET A 93 5.63 -6.17 9.02
CA MET A 93 5.81 -7.11 7.91
C MET A 93 7.07 -6.81 7.09
N ILE A 94 7.33 -5.53 6.81
CA ILE A 94 8.57 -5.11 6.16
C ILE A 94 9.78 -5.51 7.00
N ALA A 95 9.76 -5.26 8.32
CA ALA A 95 10.82 -5.70 9.23
C ALA A 95 11.05 -7.22 9.14
N MET A 96 9.97 -8.02 9.19
CA MET A 96 10.06 -9.47 9.07
C MET A 96 10.68 -9.92 7.74
N ALA A 97 10.32 -9.30 6.63
CA ALA A 97 10.86 -9.59 5.30
C ALA A 97 12.36 -9.30 5.23
N LEU A 98 12.84 -8.25 5.89
CA LEU A 98 14.23 -7.80 5.86
C LEU A 98 15.16 -8.55 6.83
N LEU A 99 14.63 -9.23 7.84
CA LEU A 99 15.43 -10.01 8.80
C LEU A 99 16.32 -11.06 8.16
N ALA A 100 15.96 -11.56 6.98
CA ALA A 100 16.75 -12.51 6.20
C ALA A 100 17.78 -11.84 5.28
N GLN A 101 17.84 -10.51 5.22
CA GLN A 101 18.69 -9.74 4.31
C GLN A 101 18.55 -10.22 2.85
N PRO A 102 17.35 -10.19 2.28
CA PRO A 102 17.09 -10.72 0.96
C PRO A 102 17.82 -9.91 -0.13
N LYS A 103 18.09 -10.56 -1.26
CA LYS A 103 18.61 -9.89 -2.48
C LYS A 103 17.48 -9.32 -3.33
N LEU A 104 16.28 -9.89 -3.21
CA LEU A 104 15.07 -9.46 -3.89
C LEU A 104 13.92 -9.34 -2.90
N LEU A 105 13.31 -8.18 -2.84
CA LEU A 105 12.06 -7.94 -2.14
C LEU A 105 10.92 -7.88 -3.16
N ILE A 106 9.90 -8.71 -2.99
CA ILE A 106 8.63 -8.60 -3.71
C ILE A 106 7.67 -7.84 -2.80
N ALA A 107 7.23 -6.67 -3.23
CA ALA A 107 6.24 -5.86 -2.53
C ALA A 107 4.92 -5.90 -3.31
N ASP A 108 3.98 -6.71 -2.84
CA ASP A 108 2.69 -6.93 -3.48
C ASP A 108 1.64 -6.02 -2.84
N GLU A 109 1.29 -4.95 -3.54
CA GLU A 109 0.39 -3.87 -3.08
C GLU A 109 0.66 -3.41 -1.63
N PRO A 110 1.89 -3.03 -1.27
CA PRO A 110 2.30 -2.85 0.12
C PRO A 110 1.64 -1.64 0.81
N THR A 111 0.88 -0.85 0.07
CA THR A 111 0.22 0.38 0.57
C THR A 111 -1.31 0.33 0.48
N THR A 112 -1.88 -0.77 0.03
CA THR A 112 -3.34 -0.95 -0.05
C THR A 112 -3.99 -0.83 1.33
N ALA A 113 -5.13 -0.15 1.39
CA ALA A 113 -5.89 0.16 2.61
C ALA A 113 -5.16 1.05 3.65
N LEU A 114 -4.13 1.79 3.23
CA LEU A 114 -3.48 2.84 4.03
C LEU A 114 -3.92 4.22 3.56
N ASP A 115 -3.96 5.18 4.49
CA ASP A 115 -4.15 6.58 4.13
C ASP A 115 -2.94 7.13 3.35
N VAL A 116 -3.15 8.20 2.58
CA VAL A 116 -2.13 8.77 1.66
C VAL A 116 -0.85 9.15 2.38
N THR A 117 -0.94 9.65 3.61
CA THR A 117 0.23 10.06 4.40
C THR A 117 1.07 8.85 4.81
N ILE A 118 0.42 7.81 5.31
CA ILE A 118 1.09 6.56 5.69
C ILE A 118 1.62 5.83 4.45
N GLN A 119 0.87 5.85 3.34
CA GLN A 119 1.32 5.30 2.06
C GLN A 119 2.67 5.91 1.64
N LYS A 120 2.78 7.25 1.62
CA LYS A 120 4.03 7.94 1.31
C LYS A 120 5.17 7.51 2.26
N GLN A 121 4.91 7.44 3.55
CA GLN A 121 5.90 7.01 4.54
C GLN A 121 6.38 5.56 4.32
N ILE A 122 5.51 4.66 3.87
CA ILE A 122 5.88 3.27 3.55
C ILE A 122 6.73 3.21 2.28
N ILE A 123 6.41 4.01 1.26
CA ILE A 123 7.20 4.10 0.03
C ILE A 123 8.60 4.63 0.34
N ASP A 124 8.72 5.74 1.05
CA ASP A 124 10.00 6.33 1.44
C ASP A 124 10.84 5.34 2.29
N LEU A 125 10.18 4.59 3.18
CA LEU A 125 10.83 3.54 3.96
C LEU A 125 11.38 2.43 3.06
N LEU A 126 10.57 1.88 2.14
CA LEU A 126 10.98 0.81 1.23
C LEU A 126 12.17 1.25 0.37
N GLU A 127 12.14 2.47 -0.17
CA GLU A 127 13.23 3.01 -0.98
C GLU A 127 14.51 3.19 -0.16
N SER A 128 14.43 3.74 1.06
CA SER A 128 15.58 3.89 1.95
C SER A 128 16.20 2.54 2.32
N LEU A 129 15.38 1.51 2.52
CA LEU A 129 15.81 0.16 2.84
C LEU A 129 16.42 -0.55 1.61
N ARG A 130 15.84 -0.35 0.41
CA ARG A 130 16.39 -0.83 -0.86
C ARG A 130 17.82 -0.35 -1.06
N GLN A 131 18.04 0.94 -0.90
CA GLN A 131 19.37 1.57 -1.03
C GLN A 131 20.34 1.06 0.02
N ARG A 132 19.93 1.04 1.30
CA ARG A 132 20.78 0.61 2.42
C ARG A 132 21.23 -0.84 2.31
N HIS A 133 20.34 -1.75 1.88
CA HIS A 133 20.61 -3.18 1.75
C HIS A 133 21.09 -3.57 0.36
N GLN A 134 21.19 -2.63 -0.59
CA GLN A 134 21.55 -2.88 -1.98
C GLN A 134 20.76 -4.04 -2.60
N MET A 135 19.46 -4.10 -2.31
CA MET A 135 18.56 -5.14 -2.80
C MET A 135 17.76 -4.66 -4.01
N SER A 136 17.39 -5.58 -4.88
CA SER A 136 16.41 -5.32 -5.93
C SER A 136 15.01 -5.39 -5.36
N MET A 137 14.06 -4.65 -5.96
CA MET A 137 12.66 -4.67 -5.55
C MET A 137 11.77 -4.91 -6.77
N LEU A 138 10.86 -5.87 -6.66
CA LEU A 138 9.72 -6.03 -7.56
C LEU A 138 8.49 -5.46 -6.87
N PHE A 139 8.07 -4.28 -7.34
CA PHE A 139 6.95 -3.54 -6.76
C PHE A 139 5.69 -3.77 -7.59
N ILE A 140 4.66 -4.39 -7.02
CA ILE A 140 3.39 -4.67 -7.69
C ILE A 140 2.35 -3.70 -7.15
N THR A 141 1.69 -2.95 -8.02
CA THR A 141 0.65 -2.00 -7.65
C THR A 141 -0.29 -1.73 -8.83
N HIS A 142 -1.50 -1.30 -8.51
CA HIS A 142 -2.44 -0.75 -9.49
C HIS A 142 -2.36 0.79 -9.59
N ASP A 143 -1.54 1.45 -8.76
CA ASP A 143 -1.38 2.90 -8.75
C ASP A 143 -0.15 3.32 -9.59
N LEU A 144 -0.42 3.79 -10.81
CA LEU A 144 0.61 4.28 -11.72
C LEU A 144 1.35 5.54 -11.20
N ALA A 145 0.78 6.28 -10.22
CA ALA A 145 1.48 7.41 -9.64
C ALA A 145 2.66 6.93 -8.81
N LEU A 146 2.44 5.87 -8.02
CA LEU A 146 3.50 5.26 -7.23
C LEU A 146 4.60 4.64 -8.11
N VAL A 147 4.20 4.00 -9.23
CA VAL A 147 5.18 3.46 -10.18
C VAL A 147 6.11 4.56 -10.69
N GLY A 148 5.56 5.71 -11.09
CA GLY A 148 6.34 6.85 -11.56
C GLY A 148 7.27 7.46 -10.51
N GLU A 149 7.01 7.21 -9.21
CA GLU A 149 7.82 7.77 -8.13
C GLU A 149 9.02 6.87 -7.75
N ILE A 150 8.88 5.54 -7.86
CA ILE A 150 9.86 4.61 -7.28
C ILE A 150 10.50 3.64 -8.27
N ALA A 151 9.92 3.43 -9.45
CA ALA A 151 10.38 2.41 -10.37
C ALA A 151 11.40 2.95 -11.38
N ASP A 152 12.42 2.16 -11.68
CA ASP A 152 13.36 2.42 -12.77
C ASP A 152 12.77 1.90 -14.10
N GLU A 153 12.10 0.73 -14.05
CA GLU A 153 11.44 0.07 -15.19
C GLU A 153 10.02 -0.34 -14.80
N VAL A 154 9.13 -0.39 -15.77
CA VAL A 154 7.73 -0.79 -15.58
C VAL A 154 7.31 -1.88 -16.57
N ILE A 155 6.49 -2.81 -16.09
CA ILE A 155 5.81 -3.82 -16.90
C ILE A 155 4.32 -3.63 -16.69
N VAL A 156 3.59 -3.27 -17.74
CA VAL A 156 2.14 -3.18 -17.73
C VAL A 156 1.54 -4.52 -18.14
N MET A 157 0.71 -5.08 -17.29
CA MET A 157 0.07 -6.39 -17.51
C MET A 157 -1.45 -6.27 -17.62
N ARG A 158 -2.05 -7.14 -18.44
CA ARG A 158 -3.49 -7.30 -18.54
C ARG A 158 -3.83 -8.75 -18.83
N HIS A 159 -4.76 -9.33 -18.07
CA HIS A 159 -5.21 -10.72 -18.22
C HIS A 159 -4.05 -11.75 -18.26
N GLY A 160 -2.99 -11.51 -17.49
CA GLY A 160 -1.83 -12.41 -17.44
C GLY A 160 -0.80 -12.19 -18.56
N GLU A 161 -1.03 -11.26 -19.49
CA GLU A 161 -0.14 -10.94 -20.60
C GLU A 161 0.58 -9.60 -20.37
N ILE A 162 1.84 -9.53 -20.80
CA ILE A 162 2.58 -8.27 -20.83
C ILE A 162 2.09 -7.44 -22.01
N ARG A 163 1.59 -6.24 -21.74
CA ARG A 163 1.11 -5.30 -22.76
C ARG A 163 2.21 -4.33 -23.18
N GLU A 164 2.97 -3.83 -22.22
CA GLU A 164 4.06 -2.89 -22.48
C GLU A 164 5.13 -3.03 -21.39
N SER A 165 6.39 -2.80 -21.74
CA SER A 165 7.49 -2.77 -20.77
C SER A 165 8.60 -1.83 -21.25
N GLY A 166 9.29 -1.19 -20.30
CA GLY A 166 10.41 -0.28 -20.58
C GLY A 166 10.75 0.62 -19.41
N ALA A 167 11.62 1.60 -19.66
CA ALA A 167 11.93 2.64 -18.68
C ALA A 167 10.64 3.38 -18.28
N VAL A 168 10.50 3.71 -16.99
CA VAL A 168 9.27 4.27 -16.43
C VAL A 168 8.87 5.56 -17.14
N GLU A 169 9.83 6.46 -17.41
CA GLU A 169 9.57 7.72 -18.11
C GLU A 169 8.99 7.48 -19.51
N GLN A 170 9.58 6.53 -20.27
CA GLN A 170 9.12 6.23 -21.62
C GLN A 170 7.68 5.67 -21.63
N VAL A 171 7.38 4.72 -20.75
CA VAL A 171 6.06 4.07 -20.72
C VAL A 171 4.97 5.00 -20.16
N LEU A 172 5.31 5.88 -19.21
CA LEU A 172 4.32 6.80 -18.63
C LEU A 172 4.11 8.08 -19.48
N GLU A 173 5.15 8.58 -20.17
CA GLU A 173 5.05 9.81 -20.95
C GLU A 173 4.71 9.55 -22.43
N GLN A 174 5.20 8.42 -22.99
CA GLN A 174 5.02 8.07 -24.40
C GLN A 174 4.56 6.62 -24.58
N PRO A 175 3.41 6.24 -23.99
CA PRO A 175 2.89 4.87 -24.05
C PRO A 175 2.56 4.45 -25.47
N LYS A 176 2.97 3.26 -25.85
CA LYS A 176 2.73 2.69 -27.20
C LYS A 176 1.50 1.78 -27.21
N ASP A 177 1.25 1.06 -26.13
CA ASP A 177 0.11 0.13 -26.03
C ASP A 177 -1.19 0.89 -25.73
N VAL A 178 -2.27 0.49 -26.37
CA VAL A 178 -3.60 1.10 -26.23
C VAL A 178 -4.12 0.98 -24.78
N TYR A 179 -3.85 -0.14 -24.10
CA TYR A 179 -4.27 -0.35 -22.74
C TYR A 179 -3.51 0.55 -21.76
N THR A 180 -2.20 0.74 -21.97
CA THR A 180 -1.38 1.66 -21.15
C THR A 180 -1.91 3.10 -21.28
N ARG A 181 -2.21 3.55 -22.52
CA ARG A 181 -2.83 4.86 -22.74
C ARG A 181 -4.18 5.00 -22.04
N ALA A 182 -5.03 3.98 -22.17
CA ALA A 182 -6.33 3.98 -21.51
C ALA A 182 -6.21 4.05 -19.97
N LEU A 183 -5.29 3.32 -19.36
CA LEU A 183 -5.02 3.39 -17.91
C LEU A 183 -4.59 4.79 -17.46
N LEU A 184 -3.68 5.42 -18.20
CA LEU A 184 -3.20 6.77 -17.88
C LEU A 184 -4.33 7.82 -17.98
N HIS A 185 -5.24 7.68 -18.97
CA HIS A 185 -6.39 8.56 -19.14
C HIS A 185 -7.49 8.34 -18.10
N CYS A 186 -7.58 7.17 -17.49
CA CYS A 186 -8.53 6.89 -16.40
C CYS A 186 -8.17 7.57 -15.07
N ARG A 187 -7.00 8.19 -14.95
CA ARG A 187 -6.58 8.86 -13.71
C ARG A 187 -7.48 10.05 -13.39
N PRO A 188 -8.02 10.14 -12.18
CA PRO A 188 -8.80 11.30 -11.76
C PRO A 188 -7.95 12.57 -11.82
N GLN A 189 -8.45 13.60 -12.51
CA GLN A 189 -7.82 14.92 -12.55
C GLN A 189 -8.53 15.86 -11.58
N LEU A 190 -7.78 16.58 -10.76
CA LEU A 190 -8.34 17.55 -9.81
C LEU A 190 -9.04 18.73 -10.50
N SER A 191 -8.63 19.05 -11.74
CA SER A 191 -9.19 20.13 -12.55
C SER A 191 -10.55 19.81 -13.16
N THR A 192 -10.87 18.52 -13.32
CA THR A 192 -12.11 18.06 -13.95
C THR A 192 -12.96 17.28 -12.95
N ARG A 193 -14.28 17.50 -13.00
CA ARG A 193 -15.25 16.79 -12.16
C ARG A 193 -16.32 16.14 -13.02
N PRO A 194 -16.00 15.05 -13.71
CA PRO A 194 -16.97 14.40 -14.57
C PRO A 194 -18.12 13.77 -13.76
N TYR A 195 -19.28 13.60 -14.39
CA TYR A 195 -20.43 12.98 -13.75
C TYR A 195 -20.16 11.51 -13.38
N ARG A 196 -19.37 10.80 -14.18
CA ARG A 196 -18.74 9.53 -13.85
C ARG A 196 -17.25 9.57 -14.21
N LEU A 197 -16.45 8.84 -13.46
CA LEU A 197 -15.05 8.66 -13.83
C LEU A 197 -14.95 7.83 -15.12
N PRO A 198 -14.03 8.17 -16.02
CA PRO A 198 -13.76 7.37 -17.19
C PRO A 198 -13.21 6.00 -16.78
N VAL A 199 -13.54 4.99 -17.56
CA VAL A 199 -13.02 3.63 -17.41
C VAL A 199 -12.29 3.23 -18.68
N THR A 200 -11.41 2.22 -18.59
CA THR A 200 -10.58 1.79 -19.73
C THR A 200 -11.38 1.43 -20.97
N SER A 201 -12.59 0.90 -20.82
CA SER A 201 -13.51 0.59 -21.93
C SER A 201 -14.07 1.84 -22.65
N ASP A 202 -13.91 3.03 -22.09
CA ASP A 202 -14.28 4.27 -22.80
C ASP A 202 -13.23 4.66 -23.85
N PHE A 203 -12.00 4.17 -23.68
CA PHE A 203 -10.84 4.53 -24.48
C PHE A 203 -10.39 3.44 -25.44
N MET A 204 -10.85 2.20 -25.23
CA MET A 204 -10.44 1.06 -26.04
C MET A 204 -11.60 0.11 -26.30
N LYS A 205 -11.57 -0.56 -27.44
CA LYS A 205 -12.47 -1.62 -27.85
C LYS A 205 -11.68 -2.77 -28.48
N GLN A 206 -12.29 -3.92 -28.65
CA GLN A 206 -11.73 -5.02 -29.45
C GLN A 206 -12.23 -4.90 -30.88
N ASP A 207 -11.33 -5.11 -31.83
CA ASP A 207 -11.70 -5.27 -33.25
C ASP A 207 -12.24 -6.70 -33.54
N GLU A 208 -12.56 -6.98 -34.78
CA GLU A 208 -13.08 -8.28 -35.22
C GLU A 208 -12.09 -9.44 -34.99
N ASN A 209 -10.79 -9.14 -34.87
CA ASN A 209 -9.73 -10.12 -34.59
C ASN A 209 -9.38 -10.24 -33.09
N GLY A 210 -10.10 -9.50 -32.21
CA GLY A 210 -9.86 -9.48 -30.77
C GLY A 210 -8.68 -8.56 -30.35
N GLN A 211 -8.10 -7.80 -31.27
CA GLN A 211 -7.04 -6.85 -30.94
C GLN A 211 -7.61 -5.58 -30.30
N LEU A 212 -6.86 -5.04 -29.31
CA LEU A 212 -7.24 -3.79 -28.66
C LEU A 212 -6.91 -2.62 -29.57
N ILE A 213 -7.95 -1.86 -29.91
CA ILE A 213 -7.86 -0.60 -30.67
C ILE A 213 -8.45 0.55 -29.86
N GLU A 214 -8.06 1.77 -30.17
CA GLU A 214 -8.67 2.96 -29.56
C GLU A 214 -10.14 3.05 -29.94
N ALA A 215 -10.99 3.27 -28.94
CA ALA A 215 -12.45 3.31 -29.15
C ALA A 215 -12.94 4.65 -29.66
N THR A 216 -12.27 5.75 -29.28
CA THR A 216 -12.74 7.12 -29.52
C THR A 216 -11.56 8.09 -29.51
N ASN A 217 -11.62 9.16 -30.29
CA ASN A 217 -10.73 10.31 -30.12
C ASN A 217 -10.93 10.87 -28.71
N LEU A 218 -9.87 10.90 -27.92
CA LEU A 218 -9.84 11.36 -26.51
C LEU A 218 -10.46 12.76 -26.32
N SER A 219 -10.42 13.60 -27.36
CA SER A 219 -11.02 14.93 -27.39
C SER A 219 -12.56 14.95 -27.45
N GLU A 220 -13.19 13.81 -27.78
CA GLU A 220 -14.65 13.72 -27.95
C GLU A 220 -15.38 13.16 -26.70
N LEU A 221 -14.66 12.73 -25.68
CA LEU A 221 -15.27 12.31 -24.42
C LEU A 221 -15.82 13.52 -23.66
N ASN A 222 -16.99 13.99 -24.12
CA ASN A 222 -17.79 15.02 -23.47
C ASN A 222 -18.37 14.49 -22.15
N LEU A 223 -17.49 14.33 -21.14
CA LEU A 223 -17.90 13.96 -19.80
C LEU A 223 -18.66 15.14 -19.20
N LYS A 224 -20.00 15.01 -19.09
CA LYS A 224 -20.83 15.99 -18.41
C LYS A 224 -20.22 16.30 -17.04
N GLN A 225 -19.90 17.56 -16.81
CA GLN A 225 -19.35 18.00 -15.53
C GLN A 225 -20.45 18.17 -14.50
N ARG A 226 -20.18 17.74 -13.27
CA ARG A 226 -21.06 18.03 -12.13
C ARG A 226 -20.99 19.52 -11.80
N SER A 227 -22.14 20.18 -11.68
CA SER A 227 -22.21 21.52 -11.13
C SER A 227 -21.68 21.52 -9.69
N ARG A 228 -20.84 22.50 -9.37
CA ARG A 228 -20.42 22.80 -7.98
C ARG A 228 -21.41 23.80 -7.40
N GLY A 229 -22.01 23.47 -6.29
CA GLY A 229 -22.74 24.47 -5.51
C GLY A 229 -23.85 23.86 -4.65
N LEU A 230 -23.90 24.33 -3.42
CA LEU A 230 -25.10 24.36 -2.60
C LEU A 230 -25.93 25.54 -3.12
N THR A 231 -27.19 25.33 -3.44
CA THR A 231 -28.11 26.43 -3.84
C THR A 231 -28.59 27.23 -2.64
N GLY A 232 -28.20 26.81 -1.42
CA GLY A 232 -28.52 27.50 -0.15
C GLY A 232 -29.91 27.19 0.42
N GLU A 233 -30.76 26.47 -0.30
CA GLU A 233 -32.15 26.18 0.10
C GLU A 233 -32.38 24.72 0.52
N GLU A 234 -31.34 23.89 0.55
CA GLU A 234 -31.51 22.46 0.84
C GLU A 234 -31.68 22.21 2.33
N ALA A 235 -32.66 21.39 2.68
CA ALA A 235 -32.89 20.98 4.08
C ALA A 235 -31.66 20.23 4.63
N ILE A 236 -31.19 20.62 5.81
CA ILE A 236 -30.12 19.94 6.54
C ILE A 236 -30.65 18.62 7.10
N VAL A 237 -30.01 17.49 6.75
CA VAL A 237 -30.39 16.15 7.23
C VAL A 237 -29.51 15.67 8.38
N LEU A 238 -28.29 16.24 8.50
CA LEU A 238 -27.39 15.94 9.61
C LEU A 238 -26.64 17.22 10.00
N GLU A 239 -26.69 17.55 11.26
CA GLU A 239 -25.89 18.61 11.88
C GLU A 239 -25.07 18.01 13.01
N VAL A 240 -23.77 18.21 12.97
CA VAL A 240 -22.81 17.79 14.00
C VAL A 240 -22.20 19.05 14.60
N LYS A 241 -22.23 19.18 15.92
CA LYS A 241 -21.68 20.32 16.67
C LYS A 241 -20.70 19.85 17.73
N ASP A 242 -19.48 20.34 17.67
CA ASP A 242 -18.42 20.13 18.65
C ASP A 242 -18.24 18.65 19.06
N LEU A 243 -18.30 17.74 18.07
CA LEU A 243 -18.17 16.30 18.32
C LEU A 243 -16.77 15.99 18.83
N LYS A 244 -16.71 15.40 20.02
CA LYS A 244 -15.47 14.95 20.67
C LYS A 244 -15.54 13.47 20.96
N LYS A 245 -14.43 12.76 20.77
CA LYS A 245 -14.30 11.36 21.15
C LYS A 245 -12.94 11.09 21.74
N SER A 246 -12.92 10.59 22.95
CA SER A 246 -11.72 10.18 23.67
C SER A 246 -11.73 8.68 23.93
N PHE A 247 -10.53 8.08 23.89
CA PHE A 247 -10.27 6.73 24.35
C PHE A 247 -9.32 6.78 25.54
N TYR A 248 -9.46 5.85 26.46
CA TYR A 248 -8.67 5.78 27.67
C TYR A 248 -7.88 4.49 27.70
N SER A 249 -6.54 4.59 27.82
CA SER A 249 -5.65 3.45 28.03
C SER A 249 -5.13 3.42 29.47
N ARG A 250 -4.81 2.21 29.98
CA ARG A 250 -4.18 2.11 31.31
C ARG A 250 -2.70 2.48 31.21
N LYS A 251 -2.27 3.42 32.08
CA LYS A 251 -0.86 3.80 32.24
C LYS A 251 -0.38 3.35 33.63
N GLY A 252 0.35 2.22 33.65
CA GLY A 252 0.80 1.61 34.91
C GLY A 252 -0.34 1.03 35.75
N LEU A 253 -0.12 0.90 37.07
CA LEU A 253 -1.05 0.27 38.02
C LEU A 253 -2.27 1.13 38.34
N TRP A 254 -2.17 2.46 38.28
CA TRP A 254 -3.19 3.40 38.76
C TRP A 254 -3.52 4.56 37.81
N GLY A 255 -2.78 4.72 36.70
CA GLY A 255 -2.96 5.82 35.75
C GLY A 255 -3.87 5.46 34.58
N ARG A 256 -4.60 6.48 34.07
CA ARG A 256 -5.29 6.44 32.77
C ARG A 256 -4.68 7.50 31.87
N GLU A 257 -4.37 7.18 30.64
CA GLU A 257 -3.96 8.12 29.60
C GLU A 257 -5.12 8.32 28.64
N GLU A 258 -5.52 9.57 28.44
CA GLU A 258 -6.57 9.92 27.50
C GLU A 258 -5.97 10.19 26.12
N PHE A 259 -6.51 9.56 25.10
CA PHE A 259 -6.26 9.87 23.70
C PHE A 259 -7.53 10.44 23.08
N GLN A 260 -7.53 11.74 22.81
CA GLN A 260 -8.64 12.41 22.15
C GLN A 260 -8.53 12.22 20.64
N ALA A 261 -9.33 11.27 20.10
CA ALA A 261 -9.32 10.93 18.69
C ALA A 261 -10.08 11.95 17.83
N VAL A 262 -11.18 12.55 18.36
CA VAL A 262 -11.93 13.63 17.70
C VAL A 262 -11.98 14.83 18.64
N LYS A 263 -11.55 16.01 18.14
CA LYS A 263 -11.24 17.19 18.96
C LYS A 263 -12.18 18.39 18.70
N GLY A 264 -13.47 18.14 18.56
CA GLY A 264 -14.43 19.22 18.35
C GLY A 264 -14.70 19.51 16.88
N VAL A 265 -15.23 18.51 16.16
CA VAL A 265 -15.57 18.60 14.75
C VAL A 265 -17.01 19.06 14.59
N SER A 266 -17.27 20.06 13.73
CA SER A 266 -18.59 20.54 13.39
C SER A 266 -18.79 20.58 11.88
N PHE A 267 -19.93 20.08 11.41
CA PHE A 267 -20.30 20.13 10.00
C PHE A 267 -21.81 19.94 9.81
N GLN A 268 -22.29 20.25 8.61
CA GLN A 268 -23.68 20.02 8.21
C GLN A 268 -23.71 19.23 6.88
N LEU A 269 -24.70 18.37 6.74
CA LEU A 269 -24.97 17.63 5.51
C LEU A 269 -26.38 17.97 5.02
N ALA A 270 -26.49 18.51 3.84
CA ALA A 270 -27.74 18.83 3.18
C ALA A 270 -28.34 17.61 2.46
N LYS A 271 -29.66 17.58 2.34
CA LYS A 271 -30.41 16.51 1.65
C LYS A 271 -29.94 16.35 0.20
N GLY A 272 -29.68 15.11 -0.21
CA GLY A 272 -29.24 14.79 -1.57
C GLY A 272 -27.81 15.19 -1.90
N LYS A 273 -27.02 15.68 -0.93
CA LYS A 273 -25.61 16.03 -1.10
C LYS A 273 -24.69 14.98 -0.51
N THR A 274 -23.46 14.95 -0.98
CA THR A 274 -22.38 14.11 -0.45
C THR A 274 -21.32 15.02 0.18
N LEU A 275 -21.01 14.80 1.45
CA LEU A 275 -19.93 15.45 2.17
C LEU A 275 -18.72 14.48 2.19
N GLY A 276 -17.58 14.91 1.67
CA GLY A 276 -16.31 14.18 1.83
C GLY A 276 -15.67 14.49 3.19
N LEU A 277 -15.36 13.44 3.96
CA LEU A 277 -14.59 13.53 5.18
C LEU A 277 -13.23 12.90 4.91
N VAL A 278 -12.17 13.66 5.13
CA VAL A 278 -10.78 13.25 4.87
C VAL A 278 -9.96 13.56 6.13
N GLY A 279 -9.07 12.63 6.51
CA GLY A 279 -8.21 12.80 7.67
C GLY A 279 -7.06 11.82 7.71
#